data_f50e78ca9cbaa91cdf4f9312d02958d2
#
_entry.id   f50e78ca9cbaa91cdf4f9312d02958d2
#
_cell.length_a   1.000
_cell.length_b   1.000
_cell.length_c   1.000
_cell.angle_alpha   90.00
_cell.angle_beta   90.00
_cell.angle_gamma   90.00
#
_symmetry.space_group_name_H-M   'P 1'
#
loop_
_entity.id
_entity.type
_entity.pdbx_description
1 polymer ?
#
loop_
_entity_poly.entity_id
_entity_poly.type
_entity_poly.pdbx_seq_one_letter_code
_entity_poly.pdbx_strand_id
1 'polypeptide(L)'
;AEFLENRGKEVFDEYFPKSNGKIVINNNDDMTLMAKLKPYLDDVTEVYFAGGEIIITPEHYECLDYWVENDLCDQVELTYTTNFSTLSYKKSIDLMEYWKKFPQLKIWASLDAHGKVAECIRSGTDWDRIVRNIREVKEQVPHAQFQITPTISIWNIFDFPDFWDYMVDNGFIDVETSSPRFNLATNPWYANI
;
A
#
# COMPACT_ATOMS: atom_id res chain seq x y z
N ALA A 1 -5.13 -13.54 16.90
CA ALA A 1 -6.55 -13.48 17.33
C ALA A 1 -6.66 -13.87 18.81
N GLU A 2 -6.22 -15.05 19.19
CA GLU A 2 -6.26 -15.59 20.56
C GLU A 2 -5.49 -14.74 21.60
N PHE A 3 -4.40 -14.09 21.18
CA PHE A 3 -3.62 -13.20 22.02
C PHE A 3 -4.39 -11.92 22.40
N LEU A 4 -5.22 -11.42 21.49
CA LEU A 4 -6.05 -10.23 21.71
C LEU A 4 -7.32 -10.54 22.50
N GLU A 5 -7.89 -11.74 22.36
CA GLU A 5 -9.06 -12.18 23.11
C GLU A 5 -8.78 -12.40 24.59
N ASN A 6 -7.56 -12.85 24.95
CA ASN A 6 -7.20 -13.23 26.31
C ASN A 6 -6.64 -12.10 27.18
N ARG A 7 -6.30 -10.95 26.61
CA ARG A 7 -5.69 -9.84 27.36
C ARG A 7 -6.54 -8.59 27.50
N GLY A 8 -7.79 -8.64 27.20
CA GLY A 8 -8.72 -7.55 27.47
C GLY A 8 -8.37 -6.18 26.86
N LYS A 9 -9.36 -5.34 26.81
CA LYS A 9 -9.31 -3.99 26.23
C LYS A 9 -8.24 -3.07 26.87
N GLU A 10 -7.93 -3.30 28.14
CA GLU A 10 -6.97 -2.48 28.92
C GLU A 10 -5.54 -2.62 28.41
N VAL A 11 -5.09 -3.83 28.02
CA VAL A 11 -3.75 -4.06 27.50
C VAL A 11 -3.63 -3.55 26.06
N PHE A 12 -4.70 -3.62 25.29
CA PHE A 12 -4.73 -3.01 23.97
C PHE A 12 -4.60 -1.48 24.05
N ASP A 13 -5.30 -0.86 25.01
CA ASP A 13 -5.23 0.58 25.28
C ASP A 13 -3.87 1.02 25.85
N GLU A 14 -3.09 0.12 26.46
CA GLU A 14 -1.73 0.39 26.96
C GLU A 14 -0.68 0.36 25.83
N TYR A 15 -0.76 -0.60 24.91
CA TYR A 15 0.17 -0.72 23.77
C TYR A 15 -0.25 0.14 22.56
N PHE A 16 -1.52 0.49 22.46
CA PHE A 16 -2.08 1.37 21.45
C PHE A 16 -2.85 2.49 22.17
N PRO A 17 -2.13 3.45 22.77
CA PRO A 17 -2.77 4.52 23.51
C PRO A 17 -3.83 5.20 22.65
N LYS A 18 -5.00 5.37 23.26
CA LYS A 18 -6.18 5.95 22.62
C LYS A 18 -5.79 7.14 21.77
N SER A 19 -6.07 6.97 20.50
CA SER A 19 -6.21 8.03 19.53
C SER A 19 -5.05 9.02 19.41
N ASN A 20 -3.97 8.61 18.83
CA ASN A 20 -3.26 9.53 17.92
C ASN A 20 -4.09 9.73 16.65
N GLY A 21 -5.39 9.97 16.79
CA GLY A 21 -6.30 10.12 15.65
C GLY A 21 -6.62 8.85 14.86
N LYS A 22 -6.22 7.66 15.32
CA LYS A 22 -6.54 6.41 14.64
C LYS A 22 -7.98 5.97 14.92
N ILE A 23 -8.75 5.80 13.87
CA ILE A 23 -10.10 5.25 13.93
C ILE A 23 -10.01 3.74 13.84
N VAL A 24 -10.49 3.02 14.85
CA VAL A 24 -10.59 1.56 14.83
C VAL A 24 -12.05 1.18 14.60
N ILE A 25 -12.32 0.58 13.43
CA ILE A 25 -13.66 0.13 13.05
C ILE A 25 -13.75 -1.38 13.24
N ASN A 26 -14.70 -1.80 14.04
CA ASN A 26 -15.00 -3.22 14.25
C ASN A 26 -16.10 -3.68 13.30
N ASN A 27 -15.87 -4.77 12.56
CA ASN A 27 -16.78 -5.32 11.56
C ASN A 27 -17.78 -6.33 12.12
N ASN A 28 -18.11 -6.28 13.41
CA ASN A 28 -18.99 -7.24 14.07
C ASN A 28 -20.49 -6.88 14.00
N ASP A 29 -20.87 -5.90 13.20
CA ASP A 29 -22.26 -5.48 12.99
C ASP A 29 -22.65 -5.52 11.50
N ASP A 30 -23.93 -5.35 11.19
CA ASP A 30 -24.49 -5.39 9.84
C ASP A 30 -24.26 -4.08 9.04
N MET A 31 -23.52 -3.11 9.57
CA MET A 31 -23.24 -1.86 8.86
C MET A 31 -22.12 -2.04 7.83
N THR A 32 -22.27 -1.42 6.67
CA THR A 32 -21.20 -1.36 5.67
C THR A 32 -20.00 -0.58 6.19
N LEU A 33 -18.80 -0.88 5.70
CA LEU A 33 -17.58 -0.16 6.07
C LEU A 33 -17.74 1.34 5.80
N MET A 34 -18.29 1.72 4.65
CA MET A 34 -18.51 3.13 4.30
C MET A 34 -19.47 3.84 5.26
N ALA A 35 -20.54 3.18 5.71
CA ALA A 35 -21.46 3.76 6.69
C ALA A 35 -20.76 4.07 8.04
N LYS A 36 -19.76 3.27 8.39
CA LYS A 36 -18.95 3.49 9.60
C LYS A 36 -17.89 4.56 9.43
N LEU A 37 -17.30 4.69 8.23
CA LEU A 37 -16.26 5.66 7.93
C LEU A 37 -16.81 7.06 7.71
N LYS A 38 -17.98 7.17 7.10
CA LYS A 38 -18.57 8.44 6.66
C LYS A 38 -18.54 9.58 7.71
N PRO A 39 -18.81 9.34 9.00
CA PRO A 39 -18.78 10.40 10.01
C PRO A 39 -17.39 11.03 10.24
N TYR A 40 -16.33 10.42 9.71
CA TYR A 40 -14.93 10.82 9.93
C TYR A 40 -14.26 11.34 8.66
N LEU A 41 -14.85 11.10 7.47
CA LEU A 41 -14.20 11.39 6.19
C LEU A 41 -13.94 12.88 5.95
N ASP A 42 -14.72 13.77 6.56
CA ASP A 42 -14.54 15.22 6.46
C ASP A 42 -13.32 15.71 7.24
N ASP A 43 -12.97 15.03 8.34
CA ASP A 43 -11.90 15.45 9.26
C ASP A 43 -10.61 14.64 9.09
N VAL A 44 -10.59 13.61 8.22
CA VAL A 44 -9.41 12.78 8.01
C VAL A 44 -8.37 13.54 7.20
N THR A 45 -7.11 13.45 7.64
CA THR A 45 -5.97 14.09 6.97
C THR A 45 -4.95 13.09 6.44
N GLU A 46 -4.93 11.87 6.96
CA GLU A 46 -4.03 10.81 6.53
C GLU A 46 -4.79 9.50 6.39
N VAL A 47 -4.62 8.82 5.26
CA VAL A 47 -5.20 7.50 5.00
C VAL A 47 -4.14 6.54 4.50
N TYR A 48 -4.02 5.41 5.18
CA TYR A 48 -3.14 4.34 4.78
C TYR A 48 -3.95 3.15 4.25
N PHE A 49 -3.89 2.96 2.96
CA PHE A 49 -4.49 1.84 2.26
C PHE A 49 -3.54 0.64 2.22
N ALA A 50 -3.80 -0.35 3.05
CA ALA A 50 -3.01 -1.56 3.16
C ALA A 50 -3.91 -2.79 3.32
N GLY A 51 -3.36 -3.97 3.08
CA GLY A 51 -4.07 -5.23 3.15
C GLY A 51 -3.78 -6.09 1.92
N GLY A 52 -4.60 -7.08 1.61
CA GLY A 52 -4.36 -8.01 0.50
C GLY A 52 -4.03 -7.30 -0.82
N GLU A 53 -5.04 -6.77 -1.51
CA GLU A 53 -4.85 -5.84 -2.63
C GLU A 53 -6.00 -4.83 -2.61
N ILE A 54 -5.73 -3.66 -2.11
CA ILE A 54 -6.73 -2.61 -1.89
C ILE A 54 -7.34 -2.09 -3.20
N ILE A 55 -6.55 -2.10 -4.27
CA ILE A 55 -6.95 -1.56 -5.58
C ILE A 55 -8.16 -2.30 -6.18
N ILE A 56 -8.43 -3.52 -5.74
CA ILE A 56 -9.56 -4.32 -6.23
C ILE A 56 -10.76 -4.33 -5.26
N THR A 57 -10.78 -3.49 -4.24
CA THR A 57 -11.88 -3.41 -3.27
C THR A 57 -12.83 -2.24 -3.60
N PRO A 58 -14.16 -2.46 -3.60
CA PRO A 58 -15.10 -1.39 -3.93
C PRO A 58 -15.09 -0.25 -2.91
N GLU A 59 -14.97 -0.56 -1.63
CA GLU A 59 -14.99 0.43 -0.54
C GLU A 59 -13.85 1.45 -0.62
N HIS A 60 -12.74 1.06 -1.21
CA HIS A 60 -11.64 1.95 -1.51
C HIS A 60 -12.09 3.09 -2.44
N TYR A 61 -12.80 2.75 -3.51
CA TYR A 61 -13.29 3.74 -4.48
C TYR A 61 -14.43 4.59 -3.91
N GLU A 62 -15.27 4.02 -3.04
CA GLU A 62 -16.31 4.79 -2.35
C GLU A 62 -15.71 5.91 -1.49
N CYS A 63 -14.56 5.65 -0.83
CA CYS A 63 -13.83 6.69 -0.10
C CYS A 63 -13.24 7.74 -1.04
N LEU A 64 -12.58 7.32 -2.14
CA LEU A 64 -12.01 8.25 -3.11
C LEU A 64 -13.09 9.13 -3.76
N ASP A 65 -14.23 8.54 -4.14
CA ASP A 65 -15.37 9.28 -4.69
C ASP A 65 -15.86 10.34 -3.69
N TYR A 66 -16.00 9.95 -2.41
CA TYR A 66 -16.42 10.87 -1.36
C TYR A 66 -15.52 12.11 -1.27
N TRP A 67 -14.20 11.94 -1.21
CA TRP A 67 -13.28 13.07 -1.11
C TRP A 67 -13.26 13.93 -2.38
N VAL A 68 -13.36 13.30 -3.55
CA VAL A 68 -13.44 14.01 -4.83
C VAL A 68 -14.74 14.83 -4.93
N GLU A 69 -15.88 14.25 -4.56
CA GLU A 69 -17.21 14.90 -4.65
C GLU A 69 -17.37 16.07 -3.65
N ASN A 70 -16.62 16.03 -2.54
CA ASN A 70 -16.69 17.06 -1.50
C ASN A 70 -15.50 18.03 -1.51
N ASP A 71 -14.66 18.02 -2.56
CA ASP A 71 -13.49 18.90 -2.72
C ASP A 71 -12.46 18.78 -1.57
N LEU A 72 -12.26 17.56 -1.03
CA LEU A 72 -11.40 17.30 0.12
C LEU A 72 -10.02 16.71 -0.25
N CYS A 73 -9.72 16.58 -1.55
CA CYS A 73 -8.48 15.93 -2.01
C CYS A 73 -7.19 16.59 -1.51
N ASP A 74 -7.21 17.92 -1.33
CA ASP A 74 -6.04 18.70 -0.90
C ASP A 74 -5.69 18.50 0.58
N GLN A 75 -6.65 18.09 1.40
CA GLN A 75 -6.43 17.89 2.83
C GLN A 75 -6.01 16.46 3.18
N VAL A 76 -6.23 15.50 2.28
CA VAL A 76 -6.00 14.07 2.56
C VAL A 76 -4.69 13.60 1.95
N GLU A 77 -3.74 13.19 2.79
CA GLU A 77 -2.57 12.45 2.35
C GLU A 77 -2.94 10.98 2.16
N LEU A 78 -2.74 10.46 0.96
CA LEU A 78 -2.96 9.06 0.66
C LEU A 78 -1.63 8.29 0.68
N THR A 79 -1.59 7.19 1.40
CA THR A 79 -0.49 6.22 1.37
C THR A 79 -1.01 4.85 0.95
N TYR A 80 -0.43 4.28 -0.08
CA TYR A 80 -0.76 2.96 -0.58
C TYR A 80 0.35 1.96 -0.33
N THR A 81 -0.01 0.74 0.09
CA THR A 81 0.84 -0.44 -0.04
C THR A 81 0.18 -1.41 -1.02
N THR A 82 0.85 -1.68 -2.14
CA THR A 82 0.32 -2.51 -3.23
C THR A 82 1.40 -3.38 -3.85
N ASN A 83 1.00 -4.54 -4.40
CA ASN A 83 1.88 -5.40 -5.19
C ASN A 83 2.11 -4.90 -6.63
N PHE A 84 1.46 -3.80 -6.99
CA PHE A 84 1.56 -3.14 -8.28
C PHE A 84 1.13 -3.98 -9.50
N SER A 85 0.39 -5.06 -9.28
CA SER A 85 -0.07 -5.96 -10.33
C SER A 85 -1.18 -5.39 -11.19
N THR A 86 -1.95 -4.43 -10.68
CA THR A 86 -3.03 -3.73 -11.39
C THR A 86 -3.15 -2.29 -10.91
N LEU A 87 -3.58 -1.41 -11.81
CA LEU A 87 -3.90 -0.01 -11.53
C LEU A 87 -5.38 0.30 -11.84
N SER A 88 -6.19 -0.74 -12.04
CA SER A 88 -7.59 -0.57 -12.40
C SER A 88 -8.50 -1.53 -11.64
N TYR A 89 -9.72 -1.07 -11.35
CA TYR A 89 -10.80 -1.86 -10.79
C TYR A 89 -11.81 -2.23 -11.88
N LYS A 90 -12.16 -3.54 -11.96
CA LYS A 90 -13.12 -4.08 -12.96
C LYS A 90 -12.81 -3.66 -14.41
N LYS A 91 -11.55 -3.36 -14.74
CA LYS A 91 -11.09 -2.88 -16.06
C LYS A 91 -11.73 -1.58 -16.56
N SER A 92 -12.54 -0.91 -15.76
CA SER A 92 -13.29 0.30 -16.16
C SER A 92 -12.94 1.51 -15.31
N ILE A 93 -12.45 1.31 -14.10
CA ILE A 93 -12.07 2.39 -13.18
C ILE A 93 -10.54 2.43 -13.13
N ASP A 94 -9.99 3.50 -13.65
CA ASP A 94 -8.55 3.77 -13.63
C ASP A 94 -8.19 4.51 -12.34
N LEU A 95 -7.35 3.90 -11.52
CA LEU A 95 -6.92 4.47 -10.24
C LEU A 95 -6.08 5.74 -10.43
N MET A 96 -5.33 5.84 -11.54
CA MET A 96 -4.51 7.01 -11.81
C MET A 96 -5.34 8.28 -11.98
N GLU A 97 -6.58 8.18 -12.48
CA GLU A 97 -7.48 9.32 -12.58
C GLU A 97 -7.90 9.88 -11.21
N TYR A 98 -7.92 9.03 -10.18
CA TYR A 98 -8.05 9.49 -8.79
C TYR A 98 -6.74 10.07 -8.28
N TRP A 99 -5.63 9.35 -8.42
CA TRP A 99 -4.33 9.77 -7.90
C TRP A 99 -3.88 11.15 -8.40
N LYS A 100 -4.24 11.50 -9.63
CA LYS A 100 -4.00 12.85 -10.20
C LYS A 100 -4.67 13.98 -9.40
N LYS A 101 -5.74 13.68 -8.67
CA LYS A 101 -6.51 14.66 -7.90
C LYS A 101 -5.99 14.85 -6.47
N PHE A 102 -5.15 13.94 -5.97
CA PHE A 102 -4.61 13.99 -4.62
C PHE A 102 -3.16 14.46 -4.65
N PRO A 103 -2.86 15.71 -4.26
CA PRO A 103 -1.51 16.26 -4.33
C PRO A 103 -0.53 15.60 -3.35
N GLN A 104 -1.04 15.01 -2.25
CA GLN A 104 -0.26 14.31 -1.25
C GLN A 104 -0.44 12.80 -1.40
N LEU A 105 0.40 12.17 -2.23
CA LEU A 105 0.29 10.75 -2.56
C LEU A 105 1.63 10.03 -2.35
N LYS A 106 1.59 8.96 -1.56
CA LYS A 106 2.71 8.04 -1.33
C LYS A 106 2.34 6.64 -1.82
N ILE A 107 3.22 6.04 -2.58
CA ILE A 107 3.02 4.68 -3.11
C ILE A 107 4.19 3.81 -2.67
N TRP A 108 3.90 2.82 -1.85
CA TRP A 108 4.85 1.82 -1.38
C TRP A 108 4.60 0.51 -2.12
N ALA A 109 5.45 0.24 -3.11
CA ALA A 109 5.35 -0.96 -3.92
C ALA A 109 5.99 -2.14 -3.17
N SER A 110 5.20 -3.15 -2.84
CA SER A 110 5.63 -4.38 -2.19
C SER A 110 6.30 -5.31 -3.20
N LEU A 111 7.50 -4.93 -3.64
CA LEU A 111 8.29 -5.67 -4.62
C LEU A 111 9.55 -6.20 -3.95
N ASP A 112 9.79 -7.51 -4.06
CA ASP A 112 10.85 -8.21 -3.32
C ASP A 112 12.06 -8.57 -4.19
N ALA A 113 11.89 -8.57 -5.51
CA ALA A 113 12.91 -8.88 -6.52
C ALA A 113 12.45 -8.37 -7.89
N HIS A 114 13.21 -8.61 -8.94
CA HIS A 114 12.86 -8.28 -10.32
C HIS A 114 12.85 -9.52 -11.24
N GLY A 115 12.26 -9.38 -12.42
CA GLY A 115 12.24 -10.40 -13.46
C GLY A 115 11.72 -11.75 -12.97
N LYS A 116 12.40 -12.82 -13.39
CA LYS A 116 11.99 -14.19 -13.07
C LYS A 116 12.09 -14.53 -11.58
N VAL A 117 12.97 -13.86 -10.83
CA VAL A 117 13.07 -14.07 -9.38
C VAL A 117 11.79 -13.56 -8.71
N ALA A 118 11.30 -12.38 -9.10
CA ALA A 118 10.01 -11.85 -8.62
C ALA A 118 8.84 -12.80 -8.93
N GLU A 119 8.78 -13.34 -10.14
CA GLU A 119 7.75 -14.28 -10.58
C GLU A 119 7.82 -15.62 -9.83
N CYS A 120 9.02 -16.05 -9.46
CA CYS A 120 9.23 -17.27 -8.67
C CYS A 120 8.80 -17.09 -7.21
N ILE A 121 9.15 -15.95 -6.59
CA ILE A 121 8.89 -15.68 -5.16
C ILE A 121 7.40 -15.42 -4.92
N ARG A 122 6.77 -14.66 -5.82
CA ARG A 122 5.34 -14.31 -5.73
C ARG A 122 4.57 -14.91 -6.90
N SER A 123 3.92 -16.03 -6.64
CA SER A 123 3.08 -16.71 -7.64
C SER A 123 2.03 -15.75 -8.22
N GLY A 124 1.93 -15.73 -9.56
CA GLY A 124 1.00 -14.85 -10.30
C GLY A 124 1.56 -13.46 -10.62
N THR A 125 2.80 -13.17 -10.23
CA THR A 125 3.50 -11.96 -10.66
C THR A 125 3.79 -12.03 -12.16
N ASP A 126 3.52 -10.93 -12.86
CA ASP A 126 3.93 -10.64 -14.23
C ASP A 126 4.85 -9.42 -14.15
N TRP A 127 6.15 -9.65 -14.21
CA TRP A 127 7.13 -8.58 -14.00
C TRP A 127 7.07 -7.49 -15.08
N ASP A 128 6.85 -7.86 -16.31
CA ASP A 128 6.74 -6.90 -17.42
C ASP A 128 5.53 -5.99 -17.24
N ARG A 129 4.44 -6.50 -16.69
CA ARG A 129 3.27 -5.70 -16.33
C ARG A 129 3.58 -4.72 -15.23
N ILE A 130 4.25 -5.17 -14.16
CA ILE A 130 4.67 -4.30 -13.05
C ILE A 130 5.53 -3.15 -13.57
N VAL A 131 6.51 -3.44 -14.41
CA VAL A 131 7.38 -2.42 -15.02
C VAL A 131 6.58 -1.41 -15.85
N ARG A 132 5.62 -1.88 -16.64
CA ARG A 132 4.71 -0.98 -17.39
C ARG A 132 3.91 -0.10 -16.43
N ASN A 133 3.33 -0.67 -15.40
CA ASN A 133 2.54 0.06 -14.40
C ASN A 133 3.38 1.12 -13.68
N ILE A 134 4.63 0.81 -13.29
CA ILE A 134 5.52 1.79 -12.67
C ILE A 134 5.80 2.96 -13.62
N ARG A 135 6.14 2.68 -14.86
CA ARG A 135 6.40 3.72 -15.88
C ARG A 135 5.19 4.61 -16.09
N GLU A 136 4.02 4.00 -16.19
CA GLU A 136 2.77 4.70 -16.41
C GLU A 136 2.43 5.64 -15.23
N VAL A 137 2.61 5.17 -13.99
CA VAL A 137 2.42 6.02 -12.80
C VAL A 137 3.43 7.17 -12.77
N LYS A 138 4.71 6.91 -13.05
CA LYS A 138 5.72 7.97 -13.05
C LYS A 138 5.48 9.03 -14.14
N GLU A 139 4.90 8.64 -15.26
CA GLU A 139 4.55 9.55 -16.35
C GLU A 139 3.26 10.33 -16.05
N GLN A 140 2.22 9.66 -15.57
CA GLN A 140 0.89 10.26 -15.41
C GLN A 140 0.66 10.91 -14.05
N VAL A 141 1.39 10.47 -13.02
CA VAL A 141 1.26 10.94 -11.63
C VAL A 141 2.64 11.29 -11.05
N PRO A 142 3.36 12.25 -11.67
CA PRO A 142 4.77 12.54 -11.35
C PRO A 142 4.98 13.12 -9.94
N HIS A 143 3.93 13.62 -9.29
CA HIS A 143 3.98 14.13 -7.91
C HIS A 143 3.93 13.00 -6.87
N ALA A 144 3.56 11.78 -7.25
CA ALA A 144 3.52 10.65 -6.33
C ALA A 144 4.91 10.30 -5.80
N GLN A 145 5.04 10.20 -4.49
CA GLN A 145 6.25 9.70 -3.84
C GLN A 145 6.27 8.17 -3.94
N PHE A 146 7.01 7.65 -4.92
CA PHE A 146 7.13 6.21 -5.14
C PHE A 146 8.32 5.63 -4.39
N GLN A 147 8.10 4.55 -3.64
CA GLN A 147 9.12 3.79 -2.92
C GLN A 147 8.86 2.28 -3.05
N ILE A 148 9.91 1.48 -2.95
CA ILE A 148 9.78 0.03 -2.78
C ILE A 148 9.87 -0.35 -1.30
N THR A 149 9.09 -1.37 -0.93
CA THR A 149 9.08 -1.93 0.44
C THR A 149 9.27 -3.45 0.38
N PRO A 150 10.48 -3.91 0.02
CA PRO A 150 10.76 -5.32 -0.12
C PRO A 150 10.73 -6.05 1.22
N THR A 151 10.31 -7.31 1.18
CA THR A 151 10.52 -8.26 2.27
C THR A 151 11.72 -9.13 1.94
N ILE A 152 12.79 -8.98 2.71
CA ILE A 152 14.01 -9.77 2.54
C ILE A 152 13.82 -11.14 3.19
N SER A 153 14.13 -12.16 2.45
CA SER A 153 14.02 -13.57 2.84
C SER A 153 15.20 -14.37 2.28
N ILE A 154 15.32 -15.63 2.66
CA ILE A 154 16.32 -16.53 2.09
C ILE A 154 16.21 -16.66 0.55
N TRP A 155 15.04 -16.35 -0.02
CA TRP A 155 14.77 -16.47 -1.44
C TRP A 155 15.29 -15.31 -2.29
N ASN A 156 15.54 -14.15 -1.70
CA ASN A 156 15.93 -12.96 -2.43
C ASN A 156 17.12 -12.19 -1.83
N ILE A 157 17.68 -12.63 -0.72
CA ILE A 157 18.76 -11.89 -0.05
C ILE A 157 19.98 -11.70 -0.94
N PHE A 158 20.32 -12.69 -1.78
CA PHE A 158 21.47 -12.60 -2.69
C PHE A 158 21.16 -11.83 -3.98
N ASP A 159 19.89 -11.79 -4.39
CA ASP A 159 19.42 -11.05 -5.57
C ASP A 159 19.03 -9.60 -5.23
N PHE A 160 18.92 -9.27 -3.95
CA PHE A 160 18.45 -7.95 -3.52
C PHE A 160 19.35 -6.79 -4.00
N PRO A 161 20.69 -6.87 -3.97
CA PRO A 161 21.55 -5.82 -4.53
C PRO A 161 21.27 -5.56 -6.02
N ASP A 162 21.17 -6.62 -6.83
CA ASP A 162 20.89 -6.52 -8.25
C ASP A 162 19.49 -5.95 -8.51
N PHE A 163 18.52 -6.30 -7.67
CA PHE A 163 17.18 -5.71 -7.73
C PHE A 163 17.19 -4.21 -7.40
N TRP A 164 17.93 -3.80 -6.37
CA TRP A 164 18.09 -2.40 -6.02
C TRP A 164 18.72 -1.60 -7.15
N ASP A 165 19.82 -2.08 -7.69
CA ASP A 165 20.51 -1.44 -8.81
C ASP A 165 19.59 -1.37 -10.04
N TYR A 166 18.85 -2.43 -10.34
CA TYR A 166 17.83 -2.42 -11.41
C TYR A 166 16.79 -1.31 -11.23
N MET A 167 16.30 -1.09 -10.02
CA MET A 167 15.29 -0.05 -9.73
C MET A 167 15.87 1.35 -9.87
N VAL A 168 17.13 1.55 -9.48
CA VAL A 168 17.87 2.82 -9.63
C VAL A 168 18.17 3.09 -11.10
N ASP A 169 18.78 2.14 -11.80
CA ASP A 169 19.21 2.28 -13.21
C ASP A 169 18.05 2.55 -14.16
N ASN A 170 16.87 2.01 -13.85
CA ASN A 170 15.66 2.31 -14.61
C ASN A 170 14.96 3.61 -14.16
N GLY A 171 15.50 4.33 -13.19
CA GLY A 171 14.91 5.57 -12.67
C GLY A 171 13.59 5.36 -11.92
N PHE A 172 13.35 4.14 -11.41
CA PHE A 172 12.13 3.83 -10.66
C PHE A 172 12.20 4.36 -9.23
N ILE A 173 13.37 4.33 -8.63
CA ILE A 173 13.66 4.94 -7.33
C ILE A 173 14.85 5.89 -7.45
N ASP A 174 14.87 6.89 -6.58
CA ASP A 174 15.97 7.84 -6.47
C ASP A 174 16.75 7.56 -5.17
N VAL A 175 18.04 7.38 -5.27
CA VAL A 175 18.92 7.04 -4.14
C VAL A 175 18.97 8.17 -3.10
N GLU A 176 18.86 9.43 -3.54
CA GLU A 176 18.96 10.59 -2.64
C GLU A 176 17.67 10.79 -1.82
N THR A 177 16.52 10.45 -2.41
CA THR A 177 15.21 10.69 -1.80
C THR A 177 14.53 9.42 -1.27
N SER A 178 14.95 8.26 -1.74
CA SER A 178 14.39 6.96 -1.37
C SER A 178 15.21 6.32 -0.25
N SER A 179 14.74 6.40 0.97
CA SER A 179 15.29 5.56 2.05
C SER A 179 14.80 4.12 1.89
N PRO A 180 15.68 3.12 1.82
CA PRO A 180 15.25 1.74 1.73
C PRO A 180 14.44 1.36 2.97
N ARG A 181 13.19 1.00 2.76
CA ARG A 181 12.31 0.45 3.79
C ARG A 181 12.12 -1.02 3.48
N PHE A 182 12.82 -1.90 4.16
CA PHE A 182 12.66 -3.33 3.98
C PHE A 182 12.21 -4.00 5.26
N ASN A 183 11.46 -5.07 5.11
CA ASN A 183 11.08 -5.98 6.17
C ASN A 183 11.95 -7.23 6.12
N LEU A 184 12.19 -7.86 7.26
CA LEU A 184 12.79 -9.18 7.30
C LEU A 184 11.68 -10.22 7.42
N ALA A 185 11.72 -11.26 6.59
CA ALA A 185 10.80 -12.37 6.71
C ALA A 185 11.08 -13.14 8.01
N THR A 186 10.10 -13.17 8.91
CA THR A 186 10.16 -13.94 10.16
C THR A 186 9.24 -15.15 10.14
N ASN A 187 8.28 -15.16 9.25
CA ASN A 187 7.34 -16.24 9.02
C ASN A 187 7.07 -16.39 7.51
N PRO A 188 6.92 -17.63 7.03
CA PRO A 188 7.18 -18.88 7.75
C PRO A 188 8.67 -19.08 8.06
N TRP A 189 9.01 -19.86 9.07
CA TRP A 189 10.39 -20.03 9.58
C TRP A 189 11.40 -20.48 8.50
N TYR A 190 10.96 -21.22 7.47
CA TYR A 190 11.79 -21.67 6.34
C TYR A 190 12.10 -20.54 5.33
N ALA A 191 11.51 -19.38 5.44
CA ALA A 191 11.82 -18.19 4.65
C ALA A 191 12.66 -17.19 5.43
N ASN A 192 12.94 -17.48 6.71
CA ASN A 192 13.75 -16.62 7.59
C ASN A 192 15.22 -16.60 7.15
N ILE A 193 15.91 -15.49 7.44
CA ILE A 193 17.34 -15.32 7.19
C ILE A 193 18.11 -15.57 8.49
#